data_4408b3bb3d064e6e76f014c892d243e9
#
_entry.id   4408b3bb3d064e6e76f014c892d243e9
#
_cell.length_a   1.000
_cell.length_b   1.000
_cell.length_c   1.000
_cell.angle_alpha   90.00
_cell.angle_beta   90.00
_cell.angle_gamma   90.00
#
_symmetry.space_group_name_H-M   'P 1'
#
loop_
_entity.id
_entity.type
_entity.pdbx_description
1 polymer ?
#
loop_
_entity_poly.entity_id
_entity_poly.type
_entity_poly.pdbx_seq_one_letter_code
_entity_poly.pdbx_strand_id
1 'polypeptide(L)'
;MDKENKMQISRPFGPSIAKVVMPDDLINTINDYVEKIIADEKKSKDQDNGERLAGNVTQEFRLETDFLKSSGFLNFLGISTANWLKFSGLPQIKKFEVISSWVVRQFQNEYNPIHSHSGHISGVGYLKVPNNLGETAQKSKKVNFNGNLELIHGSKMFLCNSTFNIAPKVGDFYFFPNYM
;
A
#
# COMPACT_ATOMS: atom_id res chain seq x y z
N MET A 1 1.50 8.67 25.87
CA MET A 1 0.98 7.28 25.88
C MET A 1 1.37 6.70 24.53
N ASP A 2 2.38 5.84 24.52
CA ASP A 2 2.82 5.18 23.30
C ASP A 2 1.66 4.37 22.74
N LYS A 3 1.22 4.75 21.54
CA LYS A 3 0.33 3.88 20.73
C LYS A 3 1.18 2.64 20.41
N GLU A 4 1.02 1.57 21.20
CA GLU A 4 1.59 0.28 20.84
C GLU A 4 1.27 0.00 19.38
N ASN A 5 2.31 -0.18 18.60
CA ASN A 5 2.23 -0.46 17.16
C ASN A 5 1.64 -1.87 17.00
N LYS A 6 0.32 -1.99 17.14
CA LYS A 6 -0.39 -3.28 17.11
C LYS A 6 -0.45 -3.79 15.69
N MET A 7 0.32 -4.83 15.42
CA MET A 7 0.23 -5.57 14.15
C MET A 7 -1.00 -6.47 14.17
N GLN A 8 -1.82 -6.37 13.13
CA GLN A 8 -2.95 -7.26 12.88
C GLN A 8 -2.62 -8.16 11.69
N ILE A 9 -2.73 -9.48 11.87
CA ILE A 9 -2.53 -10.48 10.82
C ILE A 9 -3.86 -11.11 10.46
N SER A 10 -4.15 -11.16 9.17
CA SER A 10 -5.36 -11.76 8.63
C SER A 10 -5.02 -12.85 7.60
N ARG A 11 -5.82 -13.90 7.57
CA ARG A 11 -5.70 -15.01 6.61
C ARG A 11 -7.01 -15.24 5.86
N PRO A 12 -7.46 -14.30 5.02
CA PRO A 12 -8.76 -14.40 4.36
C PRO A 12 -8.83 -15.52 3.32
N PHE A 13 -7.67 -15.99 2.82
CA PHE A 13 -7.59 -17.00 1.76
C PHE A 13 -6.75 -18.22 2.12
N GLY A 14 -5.90 -18.17 3.07
CA GLY A 14 -4.83 -19.13 3.34
C GLY A 14 -3.48 -18.45 3.52
N PRO A 15 -2.93 -17.67 2.56
CA PRO A 15 -1.83 -16.75 2.85
C PRO A 15 -2.28 -15.68 3.84
N SER A 16 -1.36 -15.29 4.74
CA SER A 16 -1.63 -14.21 5.69
C SER A 16 -1.44 -12.84 5.04
N ILE A 17 -2.21 -11.87 5.52
CA ILE A 17 -2.05 -10.46 5.25
C ILE A 17 -1.76 -9.78 6.58
N ALA A 18 -0.77 -8.90 6.62
CA ALA A 18 -0.49 -8.10 7.81
C ALA A 18 -1.00 -6.67 7.63
N LYS A 19 -1.61 -6.14 8.68
CA LYS A 19 -1.94 -4.72 8.81
C LYS A 19 -1.13 -4.13 9.95
N VAL A 20 -0.46 -3.02 9.69
CA VAL A 20 0.26 -2.22 10.69
C VAL A 20 -0.17 -0.76 10.56
N VAL A 21 0.07 0.01 11.61
CA VAL A 21 -0.18 1.47 11.59
C VAL A 21 1.15 2.19 11.41
N MET A 22 1.23 3.02 10.39
CA MET A 22 2.39 3.90 10.18
C MET A 22 2.42 4.99 11.27
N PRO A 23 3.60 5.33 11.81
CA PRO A 23 3.75 6.50 12.67
C PRO A 23 3.34 7.79 11.96
N ASP A 24 2.69 8.71 12.69
CA ASP A 24 2.19 9.97 12.12
C ASP A 24 3.34 10.86 11.58
N ASP A 25 4.50 10.86 12.24
CA ASP A 25 5.73 11.55 11.80
C ASP A 25 6.28 10.99 10.50
N LEU A 26 6.22 9.67 10.31
CA LEU A 26 6.63 9.04 9.05
C LEU A 26 5.67 9.39 7.91
N ILE A 27 4.36 9.40 8.17
CA ILE A 27 3.34 9.82 7.20
C ILE A 27 3.59 11.27 6.76
N ASN A 28 3.83 12.17 7.71
CA ASN A 28 4.11 13.56 7.43
C ASN A 28 5.41 13.72 6.63
N THR A 29 6.48 13.00 7.01
CA THR A 29 7.76 13.04 6.31
C THR A 29 7.62 12.61 4.85
N ILE A 30 6.85 11.55 4.56
CA ILE A 30 6.63 11.10 3.18
C ILE A 30 5.75 12.11 2.42
N ASN A 31 4.69 12.62 3.04
CA ASN A 31 3.86 13.66 2.42
C ASN A 31 4.67 14.90 2.06
N ASP A 32 5.50 15.41 2.97
CA ASP A 32 6.36 16.58 2.72
C ASP A 32 7.36 16.34 1.60
N TYR A 33 7.88 15.12 1.49
CA TYR A 33 8.76 14.75 0.39
C TYR A 33 8.03 14.78 -0.95
N VAL A 34 6.82 14.22 -1.00
CA VAL A 34 5.99 14.21 -2.22
C VAL A 34 5.56 15.63 -2.61
N GLU A 35 5.19 16.49 -1.66
CA GLU A 35 4.86 17.90 -1.97
C GLU A 35 6.07 18.66 -2.57
N LYS A 36 7.29 18.37 -2.12
CA LYS A 36 8.53 18.94 -2.71
C LYS A 36 8.80 18.44 -4.13
N ILE A 37 8.42 17.19 -4.44
CA ILE A 37 8.50 16.68 -5.83
C ILE A 37 7.52 17.45 -6.71
N ILE A 38 6.28 17.59 -6.26
CA ILE A 38 5.21 18.25 -7.02
C ILE A 38 5.50 19.73 -7.25
N ALA A 39 6.10 20.42 -6.27
CA ALA A 39 6.47 21.84 -6.38
C ALA A 39 7.62 22.12 -7.34
N ASP A 40 8.37 21.11 -7.77
CA ASP A 40 9.51 21.22 -8.66
C ASP A 40 9.26 20.41 -9.95
N GLU A 41 8.98 21.12 -11.05
CA GLU A 41 8.63 20.50 -12.34
C GLU A 41 9.71 19.54 -12.85
N LYS A 42 10.99 19.85 -12.61
CA LYS A 42 12.09 18.98 -13.01
C LYS A 42 12.11 17.70 -12.20
N LYS A 43 11.98 17.80 -10.87
CA LYS A 43 11.90 16.62 -9.99
C LYS A 43 10.67 15.77 -10.29
N SER A 44 9.55 16.41 -10.56
CA SER A 44 8.31 15.72 -10.92
C SER A 44 8.50 14.87 -12.17
N LYS A 45 9.18 15.38 -13.20
CA LYS A 45 9.52 14.62 -14.42
C LYS A 45 10.57 13.54 -14.16
N ASP A 46 11.63 13.85 -13.41
CA ASP A 46 12.72 12.91 -13.15
C ASP A 46 12.27 11.70 -12.28
N GLN A 47 11.26 11.90 -11.43
CA GLN A 47 10.75 10.88 -10.53
C GLN A 47 9.43 10.26 -11.00
N ASP A 48 8.90 10.67 -12.14
CA ASP A 48 7.73 10.05 -12.74
C ASP A 48 8.01 8.56 -13.01
N ASN A 49 7.09 7.71 -12.55
CA ASN A 49 7.21 6.27 -12.66
C ASN A 49 6.06 5.65 -13.46
N GLY A 50 5.13 6.46 -13.96
CA GLY A 50 3.88 6.03 -14.60
C GLY A 50 4.07 5.06 -15.76
N GLU A 51 5.11 5.26 -16.59
CA GLU A 51 5.39 4.35 -17.72
C GLU A 51 5.68 2.89 -17.31
N ARG A 52 6.06 2.66 -16.06
CA ARG A 52 6.46 1.34 -15.54
C ARG A 52 5.36 0.66 -14.73
N LEU A 53 4.26 1.36 -14.48
CA LEU A 53 3.20 0.93 -13.59
C LEU A 53 1.90 0.66 -14.37
N ALA A 54 1.04 -0.15 -13.78
CA ALA A 54 -0.21 -0.56 -14.40
C ALA A 54 -1.34 0.47 -14.23
N GLY A 55 -1.11 1.51 -13.41
CA GLY A 55 -2.12 2.49 -13.06
C GLY A 55 -2.60 3.32 -14.25
N ASN A 56 -3.90 3.59 -14.33
CA ASN A 56 -4.46 4.63 -15.17
C ASN A 56 -4.65 5.89 -14.33
N VAL A 57 -3.53 6.45 -13.91
CA VAL A 57 -3.42 7.59 -13.00
C VAL A 57 -2.42 8.61 -13.54
N THR A 58 -2.59 9.87 -13.16
CA THR A 58 -1.76 10.97 -13.71
C THR A 58 -0.49 11.24 -12.95
N GLN A 59 -0.35 10.75 -11.71
CA GLN A 59 0.81 11.05 -10.86
C GLN A 59 1.26 9.84 -10.06
N GLU A 60 2.41 9.31 -10.44
CA GLU A 60 3.10 8.22 -9.74
C GLU A 60 4.58 8.56 -9.61
N PHE A 61 5.04 8.81 -8.39
CA PHE A 61 6.39 9.28 -8.10
C PHE A 61 7.22 8.20 -7.41
N ARG A 62 8.38 7.89 -7.98
CA ARG A 62 9.34 6.99 -7.36
C ARG A 62 9.88 7.60 -6.05
N LEU A 63 9.95 6.78 -5.01
CA LEU A 63 10.67 7.11 -3.79
C LEU A 63 12.12 6.61 -3.90
N GLU A 64 13.06 7.51 -3.81
CA GLU A 64 14.49 7.20 -3.94
C GLU A 64 15.02 6.43 -2.73
N THR A 65 15.99 5.54 -2.97
CA THR A 65 16.57 4.69 -1.92
C THR A 65 17.15 5.48 -0.76
N ASP A 66 17.77 6.62 -1.03
CA ASP A 66 18.35 7.49 0.01
C ASP A 66 17.25 8.13 0.87
N PHE A 67 16.14 8.50 0.25
CA PHE A 67 14.96 8.96 1.00
C PHE A 67 14.37 7.83 1.86
N LEU A 68 14.22 6.62 1.33
CA LEU A 68 13.72 5.48 2.11
C LEU A 68 14.55 5.23 3.37
N LYS A 69 15.88 5.38 3.27
CA LYS A 69 16.80 5.23 4.41
C LYS A 69 16.70 6.39 5.39
N SER A 70 16.81 7.63 4.91
CA SER A 70 16.87 8.83 5.75
C SER A 70 15.55 9.14 6.46
N SER A 71 14.41 8.82 5.86
CA SER A 71 13.09 9.01 6.46
C SER A 71 12.73 7.97 7.53
N GLY A 72 13.48 6.87 7.65
CA GLY A 72 13.12 5.73 8.49
C GLY A 72 12.10 4.78 7.84
N PHE A 73 11.61 5.06 6.63
CA PHE A 73 10.61 4.23 5.97
C PHE A 73 11.15 2.82 5.67
N LEU A 74 12.42 2.71 5.23
CA LEU A 74 13.07 1.40 5.03
C LEU A 74 13.09 0.57 6.32
N ASN A 75 13.38 1.20 7.46
CA ASN A 75 13.38 0.54 8.76
C ASN A 75 11.97 0.08 9.17
N PHE A 76 10.96 0.93 8.99
CA PHE A 76 9.55 0.57 9.21
C PHE A 76 9.14 -0.66 8.39
N LEU A 77 9.46 -0.68 7.09
CA LEU A 77 9.15 -1.81 6.20
C LEU A 77 9.86 -3.09 6.66
N GLY A 78 11.16 -3.00 6.99
CA GLY A 78 11.96 -4.15 7.40
C GLY A 78 11.48 -4.78 8.71
N ILE A 79 11.26 -3.96 9.75
CA ILE A 79 10.76 -4.44 11.05
C ILE A 79 9.36 -5.04 10.92
N SER A 80 8.46 -4.37 10.21
CA SER A 80 7.08 -4.84 10.02
C SER A 80 7.04 -6.16 9.27
N THR A 81 7.84 -6.29 8.20
CA THR A 81 7.96 -7.54 7.45
C THR A 81 8.52 -8.67 8.32
N ALA A 82 9.60 -8.43 9.07
CA ALA A 82 10.20 -9.43 9.94
C ALA A 82 9.21 -9.93 11.00
N ASN A 83 8.46 -9.01 11.61
CA ASN A 83 7.42 -9.34 12.58
C ASN A 83 6.28 -10.13 11.94
N TRP A 84 5.79 -9.71 10.77
CA TRP A 84 4.73 -10.45 10.06
C TRP A 84 5.14 -11.88 9.76
N LEU A 85 6.34 -12.10 9.23
CA LEU A 85 6.83 -13.45 8.93
C LEU A 85 6.98 -14.29 10.18
N LYS A 86 7.52 -13.73 11.26
CA LYS A 86 7.62 -14.39 12.56
C LYS A 86 6.25 -14.80 13.11
N PHE A 87 5.27 -13.89 13.13
CA PHE A 87 3.90 -14.18 13.58
C PHE A 87 3.16 -15.16 12.65
N SER A 88 3.57 -15.25 11.41
CA SER A 88 3.05 -16.24 10.45
C SER A 88 3.69 -17.63 10.59
N GLY A 89 4.59 -17.83 11.56
CA GLY A 89 5.28 -19.10 11.80
C GLY A 89 6.43 -19.40 10.82
N LEU A 90 6.91 -18.38 10.11
CA LEU A 90 8.02 -18.53 9.18
C LEU A 90 9.37 -18.28 9.88
N PRO A 91 10.48 -18.85 9.37
CA PRO A 91 11.80 -18.64 9.93
C PRO A 91 12.22 -17.17 9.81
N GLN A 92 13.14 -16.74 10.65
CA GLN A 92 13.70 -15.41 10.64
C GLN A 92 14.37 -15.12 9.29
N ILE A 93 14.03 -13.96 8.69
CA ILE A 93 14.66 -13.50 7.46
C ILE A 93 16.08 -13.02 7.73
N LYS A 94 17.00 -13.32 6.82
CA LYS A 94 18.41 -12.90 6.88
C LYS A 94 18.68 -11.63 6.10
N LYS A 95 17.85 -11.33 5.10
CA LYS A 95 18.02 -10.19 4.20
C LYS A 95 16.65 -9.61 3.84
N PHE A 96 16.57 -8.29 3.81
CA PHE A 96 15.41 -7.54 3.34
C PHE A 96 15.88 -6.49 2.33
N GLU A 97 15.25 -6.45 1.19
CA GLU A 97 15.51 -5.46 0.13
C GLU A 97 14.18 -4.91 -0.39
N VAL A 98 14.13 -3.61 -0.62
CA VAL A 98 13.05 -2.96 -1.37
C VAL A 98 13.44 -2.91 -2.83
N ILE A 99 12.70 -3.62 -3.67
CA ILE A 99 12.94 -3.65 -5.13
C ILE A 99 12.52 -2.34 -5.76
N SER A 100 11.33 -1.84 -5.37
CA SER A 100 10.80 -0.56 -5.83
C SER A 100 9.83 0.01 -4.79
N SER A 101 9.73 1.33 -4.76
CA SER A 101 8.78 2.04 -3.91
C SER A 101 8.36 3.33 -4.62
N TRP A 102 7.08 3.60 -4.62
CA TRP A 102 6.51 4.79 -5.25
C TRP A 102 5.27 5.26 -4.50
N VAL A 103 4.86 6.50 -4.75
CA VAL A 103 3.59 7.07 -4.26
C VAL A 103 2.67 7.30 -5.45
N VAL A 104 1.45 6.84 -5.33
CA VAL A 104 0.36 7.09 -6.27
C VAL A 104 -0.49 8.22 -5.72
N ARG A 105 -0.72 9.28 -6.50
CA ARG A 105 -1.73 10.29 -6.25
C ARG A 105 -2.89 10.06 -7.22
N GLN A 106 -3.91 9.42 -6.72
CA GLN A 106 -5.07 9.03 -7.51
C GLN A 106 -6.18 10.06 -7.37
N PHE A 107 -6.66 10.56 -8.49
CA PHE A 107 -7.75 11.54 -8.56
C PHE A 107 -9.07 10.89 -8.99
N GLN A 108 -10.11 11.72 -9.13
CA GLN A 108 -11.42 11.24 -9.55
C GLN A 108 -11.37 10.56 -10.92
N ASN A 109 -12.01 9.39 -11.04
CA ASN A 109 -12.06 8.53 -12.23
C ASN A 109 -10.74 7.86 -12.61
N GLU A 110 -9.71 8.00 -11.82
CA GLU A 110 -8.47 7.24 -11.98
C GLU A 110 -8.55 5.91 -11.24
N TYR A 111 -7.82 4.91 -11.71
CA TYR A 111 -7.81 3.59 -11.09
C TYR A 111 -6.53 2.82 -11.39
N ASN A 112 -6.24 1.84 -10.53
CA ASN A 112 -5.24 0.82 -10.81
C ASN A 112 -5.96 -0.46 -11.24
N PRO A 113 -5.71 -1.00 -12.45
CA PRO A 113 -6.26 -2.27 -12.87
C PRO A 113 -5.67 -3.43 -12.08
N ILE A 114 -6.26 -4.62 -12.22
CA ILE A 114 -5.70 -5.84 -11.65
C ILE A 114 -4.31 -6.08 -12.25
N HIS A 115 -3.30 -6.24 -11.39
CA HIS A 115 -1.93 -6.50 -11.78
C HIS A 115 -1.21 -7.29 -10.69
N SER A 116 -0.01 -7.77 -10.97
CA SER A 116 0.88 -8.43 -10.02
C SER A 116 2.18 -7.67 -9.87
N HIS A 117 2.88 -7.88 -8.77
CA HIS A 117 4.15 -7.25 -8.48
C HIS A 117 5.31 -8.25 -8.57
N SER A 118 6.54 -7.72 -8.74
CA SER A 118 7.77 -8.50 -8.61
C SER A 118 8.15 -8.68 -7.13
N GLY A 119 9.05 -9.64 -6.85
CA GLY A 119 9.54 -9.92 -5.50
C GLY A 119 8.71 -10.99 -4.78
N HIS A 120 8.69 -10.95 -3.46
CA HIS A 120 7.97 -11.92 -2.62
C HIS A 120 6.80 -11.27 -1.88
N ILE A 121 6.95 -10.00 -1.52
CA ILE A 121 6.02 -9.24 -0.68
C ILE A 121 5.72 -7.92 -1.35
N SER A 122 4.46 -7.55 -1.35
CA SER A 122 3.97 -6.23 -1.70
C SER A 122 3.41 -5.52 -0.48
N GLY A 123 3.35 -4.20 -0.55
CA GLY A 123 2.76 -3.39 0.50
C GLY A 123 2.06 -2.15 -0.04
N VAL A 124 0.97 -1.77 0.59
CA VAL A 124 0.21 -0.54 0.30
C VAL A 124 -0.04 0.22 1.59
N GLY A 125 0.31 1.50 1.59
CA GLY A 125 0.07 2.41 2.71
C GLY A 125 -0.73 3.64 2.28
N TYR A 126 -1.58 4.15 3.17
CA TYR A 126 -2.44 5.29 2.90
C TYR A 126 -1.92 6.54 3.63
N LEU A 127 -1.39 7.49 2.86
CA LEU A 127 -0.81 8.74 3.37
C LEU A 127 -1.83 9.87 3.48
N LYS A 128 -2.75 9.94 2.51
CA LYS A 128 -3.88 10.87 2.46
C LYS A 128 -5.09 10.13 1.89
N VAL A 129 -6.26 10.37 2.47
CA VAL A 129 -7.54 9.83 2.00
C VAL A 129 -8.56 10.95 2.06
N PRO A 130 -9.33 11.21 1.01
CA PRO A 130 -10.37 12.23 1.04
C PRO A 130 -11.51 11.80 1.99
N ASN A 131 -12.19 12.77 2.59
CA ASN A 131 -13.33 12.50 3.47
C ASN A 131 -14.52 11.86 2.74
N ASN A 132 -14.59 12.03 1.41
CA ASN A 132 -15.62 11.46 0.56
C ASN A 132 -14.99 10.88 -0.71
N LEU A 133 -15.20 9.60 -0.94
CA LEU A 133 -14.76 8.86 -2.12
C LEU A 133 -15.83 8.82 -3.22
N GLY A 134 -16.82 9.70 -3.16
CA GLY A 134 -17.90 9.78 -4.12
C GLY A 134 -19.02 8.76 -3.86
N GLU A 135 -20.06 8.85 -4.65
CA GLU A 135 -21.22 7.95 -4.60
C GLU A 135 -21.05 6.81 -5.60
N THR A 136 -21.72 5.70 -5.34
CA THR A 136 -21.82 4.62 -6.32
C THR A 136 -22.68 5.05 -7.51
N ALA A 137 -22.26 4.74 -8.72
CA ALA A 137 -23.05 5.01 -9.92
C ALA A 137 -24.44 4.35 -9.87
N GLN A 138 -24.52 3.17 -9.29
CA GLN A 138 -25.78 2.45 -9.09
C GLN A 138 -26.34 2.73 -7.69
N LYS A 139 -27.34 3.59 -7.59
CA LYS A 139 -27.92 4.06 -6.33
C LYS A 139 -28.55 2.95 -5.46
N SER A 140 -28.90 1.80 -6.03
CA SER A 140 -29.42 0.64 -5.30
C SER A 140 -28.33 -0.13 -4.53
N LYS A 141 -27.06 0.11 -4.78
CA LYS A 141 -25.95 -0.51 -4.04
C LYS A 141 -25.89 0.04 -2.62
N LYS A 142 -25.89 -0.85 -1.65
CA LYS A 142 -25.77 -0.51 -0.21
C LYS A 142 -24.33 -0.30 0.25
N VAL A 143 -23.35 -0.74 -0.53
CA VAL A 143 -21.92 -0.69 -0.18
C VAL A 143 -21.18 0.07 -1.25
N ASN A 144 -20.37 1.03 -0.82
CA ASN A 144 -19.47 1.78 -1.69
C ASN A 144 -18.06 1.19 -1.59
N PHE A 145 -17.50 0.76 -2.71
CA PHE A 145 -16.13 0.24 -2.82
C PHE A 145 -15.17 1.22 -3.51
N ASN A 146 -15.59 2.46 -3.72
CA ASN A 146 -14.73 3.46 -4.35
C ASN A 146 -13.45 3.66 -3.51
N GLY A 147 -12.30 3.68 -4.19
CA GLY A 147 -10.99 3.81 -3.57
C GLY A 147 -10.51 2.61 -2.77
N ASN A 148 -11.28 1.52 -2.69
CA ASN A 148 -10.82 0.31 -2.00
C ASN A 148 -9.67 -0.36 -2.76
N LEU A 149 -8.75 -0.94 -2.00
CA LEU A 149 -7.83 -1.96 -2.50
C LEU A 149 -8.57 -3.31 -2.50
N GLU A 150 -8.53 -4.02 -3.61
CA GLU A 150 -9.02 -5.38 -3.70
C GLU A 150 -7.86 -6.34 -3.93
N LEU A 151 -7.65 -7.26 -3.00
CA LEU A 151 -6.70 -8.36 -3.14
C LEU A 151 -7.45 -9.59 -3.67
N ILE A 152 -6.84 -10.29 -4.63
CA ILE A 152 -7.45 -11.43 -5.31
C ILE A 152 -6.57 -12.66 -5.16
N HIS A 153 -7.13 -13.76 -4.69
CA HIS A 153 -6.40 -15.04 -4.57
C HIS A 153 -7.34 -16.24 -4.74
N GLY A 154 -6.93 -17.20 -5.57
CA GLY A 154 -7.67 -18.44 -5.81
C GLY A 154 -8.99 -18.22 -6.56
N SER A 155 -9.89 -19.16 -6.42
CA SER A 155 -11.22 -19.15 -7.07
C SER A 155 -12.33 -19.08 -6.04
N LYS A 156 -13.40 -18.36 -6.35
CA LYS A 156 -14.60 -18.33 -5.52
C LYS A 156 -15.29 -19.69 -5.55
N MET A 157 -15.50 -20.30 -4.37
CA MET A 157 -16.18 -21.57 -4.20
C MET A 157 -17.15 -21.48 -3.01
N PHE A 158 -17.90 -22.55 -2.77
CA PHE A 158 -18.76 -22.63 -1.58
C PHE A 158 -17.89 -22.49 -0.31
N LEU A 159 -18.27 -21.56 0.56
CA LEU A 159 -17.55 -21.16 1.78
C LEU A 159 -16.12 -20.63 1.57
N CYS A 160 -15.74 -20.26 0.33
CA CYS A 160 -14.44 -19.67 0.03
C CYS A 160 -14.59 -18.41 -0.83
N ASN A 161 -14.12 -17.27 -0.33
CA ASN A 161 -14.02 -16.04 -1.10
C ASN A 161 -12.67 -15.99 -1.82
N SER A 162 -12.66 -15.39 -3.02
CA SER A 162 -11.44 -15.13 -3.79
C SER A 162 -11.02 -13.65 -3.74
N THR A 163 -11.79 -12.79 -3.11
CA THR A 163 -11.50 -11.36 -3.02
C THR A 163 -11.53 -10.90 -1.58
N PHE A 164 -10.66 -9.94 -1.26
CA PHE A 164 -10.59 -9.27 0.04
C PHE A 164 -10.49 -7.77 -0.18
N ASN A 165 -11.52 -7.03 0.22
CA ASN A 165 -11.63 -5.59 0.04
C ASN A 165 -11.16 -4.85 1.28
N ILE A 166 -10.34 -3.83 1.06
CA ILE A 166 -9.75 -2.99 2.10
C ILE A 166 -10.16 -1.54 1.82
N ALA A 167 -10.93 -0.96 2.71
CA ALA A 167 -11.25 0.46 2.66
C ALA A 167 -10.02 1.29 3.07
N PRO A 168 -9.67 2.36 2.34
CA PRO A 168 -8.54 3.19 2.64
C PRO A 168 -8.74 3.94 3.96
N LYS A 169 -7.68 3.96 4.79
CA LYS A 169 -7.63 4.75 6.03
C LYS A 169 -6.22 5.27 6.22
N VAL A 170 -6.08 6.58 6.45
CA VAL A 170 -4.78 7.22 6.69
C VAL A 170 -4.05 6.51 7.84
N GLY A 171 -2.78 6.18 7.60
CA GLY A 171 -1.91 5.47 8.52
C GLY A 171 -1.96 3.95 8.42
N ASP A 172 -3.00 3.36 7.83
CA ASP A 172 -3.01 1.92 7.60
C ASP A 172 -1.98 1.54 6.54
N PHE A 173 -1.19 0.51 6.83
CA PHE A 173 -0.25 -0.10 5.89
C PHE A 173 -0.47 -1.61 5.88
N TYR A 174 -0.65 -2.17 4.69
CA TYR A 174 -0.89 -3.60 4.47
C TYR A 174 0.28 -4.25 3.77
N PHE A 175 0.68 -5.43 4.26
CA PHE A 175 1.63 -6.32 3.60
C PHE A 175 0.92 -7.58 3.14
N PHE A 176 1.20 -8.03 1.94
CA PHE A 176 0.61 -9.23 1.33
C PHE A 176 1.59 -9.88 0.35
N PRO A 177 1.41 -11.16 0.01
CA PRO A 177 2.19 -11.80 -1.06
C PRO A 177 2.02 -11.06 -2.38
N ASN A 178 3.09 -10.98 -3.17
CA ASN A 178 3.13 -10.22 -4.42
C ASN A 178 2.17 -10.70 -5.52
N TYR A 179 1.60 -11.87 -5.38
CA TYR A 179 0.67 -12.49 -6.34
C TYR A 179 -0.81 -12.24 -6.02
N MET A 180 -1.11 -11.36 -5.07
CA MET A 180 -2.47 -10.94 -4.71
C MET A 180 -2.86 -9.63 -5.34
#